data_4b91c2caca1b288a2f61089e8c0dbf17
#
_entry.id   4b91c2caca1b288a2f61089e8c0dbf17
#
_cell.length_a   1.000
_cell.length_b   1.000
_cell.length_c   1.000
_cell.angle_alpha   90.00
_cell.angle_beta   90.00
_cell.angle_gamma   90.00
#
_symmetry.space_group_name_H-M   'P 1'
#
loop_
_entity.id
_entity.type
_entity.pdbx_description
1 polymer ?
#
loop_
_entity_poly.entity_id
_entity_poly.type
_entity_poly.pdbx_seq_one_letter_code
_entity_poly.pdbx_strand_id
1 'polypeptide(L)'
;MDAKFPQEDYARLQSAYELGDPLAIETALRGLLNSVKKFAKDISQRYIDPPHTTDFGIMFLPFEGLYAEVTRHPELIAQLQREYKIILTGPTTLAAMLNSLQMGFKTLAIQKRSSEVWEVLASVKKEFSNFGTVLEKAQRKIKEADNEIEKMVTTRTRTVSYTHLRAHETVDY
;
A
#
# COMPACT_ATOMS: atom_id res chain seq x y z
N MET A 1 -15.02 9.79 -11.14
CA MET A 1 -16.46 9.57 -10.93
C MET A 1 -17.23 10.77 -11.45
N ASP A 2 -18.28 10.55 -12.20
CA ASP A 2 -19.18 11.60 -12.70
C ASP A 2 -20.64 11.21 -12.41
N ALA A 3 -21.44 12.19 -12.02
CA ALA A 3 -22.86 12.00 -11.74
C ALA A 3 -23.68 12.47 -12.95
N LYS A 4 -24.42 11.56 -13.54
CA LYS A 4 -25.30 11.85 -14.69
C LYS A 4 -26.73 11.42 -14.36
N PHE A 5 -27.65 12.32 -14.62
CA PHE A 5 -29.04 12.03 -14.37
C PHE A 5 -29.88 12.35 -15.61
N PRO A 6 -30.34 11.34 -16.37
CA PRO A 6 -31.27 11.52 -17.47
C PRO A 6 -32.69 11.78 -16.94
N GLN A 7 -32.90 12.94 -16.32
CA GLN A 7 -34.11 13.30 -15.59
C GLN A 7 -35.37 13.22 -16.46
N GLU A 8 -35.30 13.80 -17.64
CA GLU A 8 -36.46 13.82 -18.53
C GLU A 8 -36.85 12.44 -19.06
N ASP A 9 -35.87 11.61 -19.39
CA ASP A 9 -36.12 10.26 -19.88
C ASP A 9 -36.68 9.36 -18.76
N TYR A 10 -36.16 9.52 -17.54
CA TYR A 10 -36.65 8.77 -16.38
C TYR A 10 -38.07 9.21 -15.98
N ALA A 11 -38.34 10.51 -15.99
CA ALA A 11 -39.70 11.01 -15.73
C ALA A 11 -40.71 10.52 -16.77
N ARG A 12 -40.32 10.50 -18.05
CA ARG A 12 -41.15 9.93 -19.10
C ARG A 12 -41.46 8.44 -18.90
N LEU A 13 -40.45 7.70 -18.48
CA LEU A 13 -40.63 6.28 -18.19
C LEU A 13 -41.59 6.07 -17.01
N GLN A 14 -41.45 6.86 -15.93
CA GLN A 14 -42.37 6.79 -14.80
C GLN A 14 -43.82 7.11 -15.19
N SER A 15 -44.03 8.18 -15.97
CA SER A 15 -45.35 8.53 -16.48
C SER A 15 -45.92 7.42 -17.39
N ALA A 16 -45.12 6.79 -18.22
CA ALA A 16 -45.53 5.68 -19.05
C ALA A 16 -45.97 4.45 -18.21
N TYR A 17 -45.28 4.17 -17.11
CA TYR A 17 -45.69 3.14 -16.16
C TYR A 17 -47.03 3.45 -15.48
N GLU A 18 -47.24 4.72 -15.09
CA GLU A 18 -48.51 5.16 -14.50
C GLU A 18 -49.71 5.01 -15.46
N LEU A 19 -49.47 5.28 -16.74
CA LEU A 19 -50.50 5.15 -17.77
C LEU A 19 -50.75 3.69 -18.17
N GLY A 20 -49.80 2.78 -17.89
CA GLY A 20 -49.91 1.37 -18.21
C GLY A 20 -49.88 1.08 -19.72
N ASP A 21 -49.40 1.98 -20.55
CA ASP A 21 -49.27 1.80 -22.00
C ASP A 21 -47.96 1.08 -22.34
N PRO A 22 -48.01 -0.17 -22.81
CA PRO A 22 -46.81 -0.96 -23.12
C PRO A 22 -45.93 -0.31 -24.19
N LEU A 23 -46.50 0.36 -25.21
CA LEU A 23 -45.75 0.98 -26.29
C LEU A 23 -45.04 2.24 -25.81
N ALA A 24 -45.70 3.05 -24.98
CA ALA A 24 -45.09 4.21 -24.34
C ALA A 24 -43.96 3.83 -23.41
N ILE A 25 -44.13 2.75 -22.60
CA ILE A 25 -43.10 2.19 -21.73
C ILE A 25 -41.87 1.77 -22.54
N GLU A 26 -42.06 0.98 -23.60
CA GLU A 26 -40.92 0.53 -24.44
C GLU A 26 -40.16 1.70 -25.07
N THR A 27 -40.89 2.68 -25.56
CA THR A 27 -40.29 3.88 -26.20
C THR A 27 -39.52 4.72 -25.20
N ALA A 28 -40.09 5.00 -24.02
CA ALA A 28 -39.44 5.73 -22.95
C ALA A 28 -38.20 5.02 -22.40
N LEU A 29 -38.30 3.70 -22.23
CA LEU A 29 -37.19 2.86 -21.78
C LEU A 29 -36.04 2.90 -22.78
N ARG A 30 -36.32 2.73 -24.05
CA ARG A 30 -35.30 2.83 -25.10
C ARG A 30 -34.59 4.21 -25.11
N GLY A 31 -35.35 5.28 -24.92
CA GLY A 31 -34.83 6.64 -24.74
C GLY A 31 -33.85 6.73 -23.56
N LEU A 32 -34.27 6.23 -22.40
CA LEU A 32 -33.47 6.20 -21.17
C LEU A 32 -32.15 5.45 -21.37
N LEU A 33 -32.20 4.22 -21.93
CA LEU A 33 -31.00 3.40 -22.16
C LEU A 33 -30.02 4.06 -23.13
N ASN A 34 -30.54 4.74 -24.18
CA ASN A 34 -29.71 5.51 -25.10
C ASN A 34 -29.03 6.70 -24.43
N SER A 35 -29.74 7.42 -23.57
CA SER A 35 -29.15 8.51 -22.78
C SER A 35 -28.07 8.04 -21.84
N VAL A 36 -28.25 6.93 -21.14
CA VAL A 36 -27.23 6.29 -20.31
C VAL A 36 -26.00 5.92 -21.13
N LYS A 37 -26.18 5.32 -22.30
CA LYS A 37 -25.09 4.97 -23.21
C LYS A 37 -24.33 6.20 -23.69
N LYS A 38 -25.02 7.28 -24.05
CA LYS A 38 -24.42 8.54 -24.45
C LYS A 38 -23.59 9.14 -23.33
N PHE A 39 -24.10 9.20 -22.11
CA PHE A 39 -23.37 9.69 -20.95
C PHE A 39 -22.12 8.86 -20.65
N ALA A 40 -22.22 7.53 -20.72
CA ALA A 40 -21.07 6.66 -20.55
C ALA A 40 -19.96 6.92 -21.58
N LYS A 41 -20.33 7.12 -22.85
CA LYS A 41 -19.41 7.51 -23.91
C LYS A 41 -18.74 8.85 -23.61
N ASP A 42 -19.51 9.85 -23.18
CA ASP A 42 -18.99 11.18 -22.84
C ASP A 42 -18.00 11.12 -21.68
N ILE A 43 -18.30 10.34 -20.64
CA ILE A 43 -17.40 10.14 -19.49
C ILE A 43 -16.11 9.45 -19.96
N SER A 44 -16.23 8.38 -20.74
CA SER A 44 -15.08 7.65 -21.27
C SER A 44 -14.13 8.56 -22.06
N GLN A 45 -14.69 9.36 -22.95
CA GLN A 45 -13.88 10.23 -23.82
C GLN A 45 -13.27 11.44 -23.13
N ARG A 46 -13.89 11.94 -22.05
CA ARG A 46 -13.44 13.17 -21.38
C ARG A 46 -12.55 12.93 -20.18
N TYR A 47 -12.71 11.80 -19.49
CA TYR A 47 -12.14 11.61 -18.16
C TYR A 47 -11.26 10.37 -18.02
N ILE A 48 -11.21 9.47 -19.02
CA ILE A 48 -10.34 8.31 -18.99
C ILE A 48 -9.12 8.56 -19.87
N ASP A 49 -7.97 8.77 -19.25
CA ASP A 49 -6.68 9.07 -19.90
C ASP A 49 -5.52 8.37 -19.16
N PRO A 50 -5.37 7.06 -19.29
CA PRO A 50 -4.25 6.34 -18.69
C PRO A 50 -2.91 6.77 -19.33
N PRO A 51 -1.83 6.94 -18.55
CA PRO A 51 -1.66 6.59 -17.12
C PRO A 51 -2.06 7.70 -16.14
N HIS A 52 -2.55 8.87 -16.62
CA HIS A 52 -2.90 9.99 -15.75
C HIS A 52 -4.15 9.73 -14.92
N THR A 53 -5.02 8.86 -15.39
CA THR A 53 -6.20 8.37 -14.67
C THR A 53 -6.19 6.84 -14.57
N THR A 54 -7.17 6.29 -13.87
CA THR A 54 -7.51 4.86 -13.99
C THR A 54 -7.97 4.54 -15.43
N ASP A 55 -7.87 3.28 -15.82
CA ASP A 55 -8.36 2.75 -17.10
C ASP A 55 -9.87 2.52 -17.13
N PHE A 56 -10.58 2.95 -16.09
CA PHE A 56 -12.04 2.89 -16.00
C PHE A 56 -12.61 4.16 -15.37
N GLY A 57 -13.88 4.42 -15.63
CA GLY A 57 -14.67 5.49 -15.02
C GLY A 57 -15.86 4.95 -14.23
N ILE A 58 -16.34 5.71 -13.24
CA ILE A 58 -17.55 5.40 -12.48
C ILE A 58 -18.63 6.39 -12.88
N MET A 59 -19.76 5.90 -13.40
CA MET A 59 -20.96 6.66 -13.64
C MET A 59 -21.96 6.42 -12.51
N PHE A 60 -22.26 7.47 -11.79
CA PHE A 60 -23.19 7.45 -10.65
C PHE A 60 -24.59 7.86 -11.08
N LEU A 61 -25.55 7.02 -10.82
CA LEU A 61 -26.98 7.28 -10.98
C LEU A 61 -27.57 7.61 -9.60
N PRO A 62 -28.11 8.83 -9.38
CA PRO A 62 -28.45 9.30 -8.03
C PRO A 62 -29.71 8.68 -7.43
N PHE A 63 -30.49 7.93 -8.21
CA PHE A 63 -31.71 7.28 -7.75
C PHE A 63 -31.62 5.77 -7.88
N GLU A 64 -31.92 5.05 -6.80
CA GLU A 64 -31.88 3.60 -6.78
C GLU A 64 -32.86 2.97 -7.80
N GLY A 65 -34.04 3.59 -7.98
CA GLY A 65 -35.02 3.14 -9.00
C GLY A 65 -34.48 3.25 -10.41
N LEU A 66 -33.78 4.33 -10.74
CA LEU A 66 -33.12 4.49 -12.04
C LEU A 66 -32.00 3.46 -12.23
N TYR A 67 -31.19 3.25 -11.21
CA TYR A 67 -30.13 2.25 -11.24
C TYR A 67 -30.71 0.83 -11.42
N ALA A 68 -31.76 0.49 -10.68
CA ALA A 68 -32.43 -0.79 -10.80
C ALA A 68 -33.02 -1.01 -12.20
N GLU A 69 -33.61 0.03 -12.79
CA GLU A 69 -34.17 -0.05 -14.15
C GLU A 69 -33.08 -0.34 -15.19
N VAL A 70 -31.97 0.39 -15.13
CA VAL A 70 -30.86 0.20 -16.07
C VAL A 70 -30.20 -1.17 -15.89
N THR A 71 -30.07 -1.66 -14.67
CA THR A 71 -29.43 -2.97 -14.37
C THR A 71 -30.28 -4.18 -14.81
N ARG A 72 -31.55 -4.01 -15.10
CA ARG A 72 -32.37 -5.05 -15.76
C ARG A 72 -31.92 -5.37 -17.18
N HIS A 73 -31.03 -4.56 -17.74
CA HIS A 73 -30.51 -4.72 -19.10
C HIS A 73 -29.01 -5.12 -19.09
N PRO A 74 -28.70 -6.41 -18.84
CA PRO A 74 -27.31 -6.88 -18.67
C PRO A 74 -26.47 -6.68 -19.92
N GLU A 75 -27.08 -6.68 -21.12
CA GLU A 75 -26.41 -6.41 -22.38
C GLU A 75 -25.82 -4.98 -22.42
N LEU A 76 -26.61 -4.00 -21.95
CA LEU A 76 -26.14 -2.64 -21.84
C LEU A 76 -24.99 -2.52 -20.84
N ILE A 77 -25.12 -3.12 -19.67
CA ILE A 77 -24.07 -3.12 -18.64
C ILE A 77 -22.76 -3.69 -19.21
N ALA A 78 -22.84 -4.85 -19.88
CA ALA A 78 -21.68 -5.47 -20.53
C ALA A 78 -21.07 -4.56 -21.60
N GLN A 79 -21.91 -3.86 -22.38
CA GLN A 79 -21.45 -2.90 -23.38
C GLN A 79 -20.73 -1.70 -22.71
N LEU A 80 -21.31 -1.12 -21.66
CA LEU A 80 -20.72 0.01 -20.92
C LEU A 80 -19.33 -0.34 -20.37
N GLN A 81 -19.18 -1.54 -19.82
CA GLN A 81 -17.92 -2.00 -19.27
C GLN A 81 -16.88 -2.30 -20.36
N ARG A 82 -17.27 -3.01 -21.41
CA ARG A 82 -16.36 -3.47 -22.44
C ARG A 82 -15.91 -2.35 -23.36
N GLU A 83 -16.85 -1.53 -23.86
CA GLU A 83 -16.57 -0.51 -24.89
C GLU A 83 -16.12 0.82 -24.28
N TYR A 84 -16.75 1.25 -23.19
CA TYR A 84 -16.50 2.56 -22.59
C TYR A 84 -15.71 2.49 -21.28
N LYS A 85 -15.45 1.28 -20.76
CA LYS A 85 -14.75 1.10 -19.47
C LYS A 85 -15.47 1.80 -18.31
N ILE A 86 -16.80 1.85 -18.35
CA ILE A 86 -17.63 2.50 -17.33
C ILE A 86 -18.26 1.46 -16.42
N ILE A 87 -18.08 1.69 -15.13
CA ILE A 87 -18.76 0.96 -14.06
C ILE A 87 -19.97 1.80 -13.63
N LEU A 88 -21.16 1.21 -13.73
CA LEU A 88 -22.40 1.86 -13.29
C LEU A 88 -22.62 1.62 -11.80
N THR A 89 -23.01 2.66 -11.06
CA THR A 89 -23.30 2.56 -9.62
C THR A 89 -24.55 3.34 -9.27
N GLY A 90 -25.35 2.79 -8.38
CA GLY A 90 -26.42 3.50 -7.67
C GLY A 90 -25.93 3.94 -6.27
N PRO A 91 -26.79 4.57 -5.46
CA PRO A 91 -26.44 5.04 -4.13
C PRO A 91 -25.89 3.94 -3.22
N THR A 92 -26.56 2.80 -3.14
CA THR A 92 -26.15 1.67 -2.29
C THR A 92 -24.85 1.03 -2.78
N THR A 93 -24.75 0.79 -4.08
CA THR A 93 -23.54 0.17 -4.67
C THR A 93 -22.32 1.09 -4.61
N LEU A 94 -22.52 2.40 -4.78
CA LEU A 94 -21.44 3.38 -4.59
C LEU A 94 -20.91 3.39 -3.16
N ALA A 95 -21.82 3.38 -2.17
CA ALA A 95 -21.42 3.33 -0.76
C ALA A 95 -20.59 2.08 -0.45
N ALA A 96 -21.02 0.92 -0.92
CA ALA A 96 -20.29 -0.33 -0.76
C ALA A 96 -18.90 -0.30 -1.46
N MET A 97 -18.85 0.24 -2.67
CA MET A 97 -17.61 0.40 -3.42
C MET A 97 -16.63 1.34 -2.73
N LEU A 98 -17.08 2.50 -2.24
CA LEU A 98 -16.24 3.45 -1.51
C LEU A 98 -15.69 2.83 -0.22
N ASN A 99 -16.51 2.07 0.51
CA ASN A 99 -16.06 1.35 1.69
C ASN A 99 -14.96 0.32 1.36
N SER A 100 -15.14 -0.44 0.28
CA SER A 100 -14.14 -1.40 -0.20
C SER A 100 -12.82 -0.72 -0.61
N LEU A 101 -12.91 0.40 -1.31
CA LEU A 101 -11.74 1.22 -1.68
C LEU A 101 -11.03 1.77 -0.43
N GLN A 102 -11.77 2.24 0.56
CA GLN A 102 -11.19 2.72 1.82
C GLN A 102 -10.40 1.61 2.53
N MET A 103 -10.93 0.39 2.56
CA MET A 103 -10.21 -0.76 3.11
C MET A 103 -8.94 -1.08 2.32
N GLY A 104 -9.02 -1.05 0.99
CA GLY A 104 -7.86 -1.25 0.10
C GLY A 104 -6.76 -0.22 0.35
N PHE A 105 -7.09 1.06 0.44
CA PHE A 105 -6.13 2.11 0.74
C PHE A 105 -5.51 2.00 2.13
N LYS A 106 -6.27 1.58 3.14
CA LYS A 106 -5.71 1.29 4.47
C LYS A 106 -4.69 0.15 4.41
N THR A 107 -4.98 -0.89 3.66
CA THR A 107 -4.07 -2.04 3.49
C THR A 107 -2.78 -1.61 2.79
N LEU A 108 -2.87 -0.83 1.72
CA LEU A 108 -1.69 -0.28 1.02
C LEU A 108 -0.84 0.62 1.92
N ALA A 109 -1.48 1.46 2.74
CA ALA A 109 -0.78 2.31 3.70
C ALA A 109 -0.02 1.50 4.76
N ILE A 110 -0.61 0.40 5.24
CA ILE A 110 0.04 -0.52 6.18
C ILE A 110 1.23 -1.23 5.51
N GLN A 111 1.07 -1.70 4.27
CA GLN A 111 2.15 -2.35 3.53
C GLN A 111 3.34 -1.41 3.32
N LYS A 112 3.09 -0.16 2.95
CA LYS A 112 4.15 0.85 2.79
C LYS A 112 4.91 1.09 4.11
N ARG A 113 4.20 1.25 5.22
CA ARG A 113 4.81 1.40 6.55
C ARG A 113 5.59 0.17 6.98
N SER A 114 5.09 -1.02 6.66
CA SER A 114 5.78 -2.27 6.95
C SER A 114 7.13 -2.36 6.22
N SER A 115 7.19 -1.94 4.95
CA SER A 115 8.43 -1.88 4.17
C SER A 115 9.46 -0.95 4.82
N GLU A 116 9.05 0.25 5.24
CA GLU A 116 9.91 1.21 5.94
C GLU A 116 10.46 0.63 7.26
N VAL A 117 9.64 -0.10 8.01
CA VAL A 117 10.07 -0.78 9.26
C VAL A 117 11.12 -1.86 8.97
N TRP A 118 10.96 -2.64 7.90
CA TRP A 118 11.95 -3.65 7.52
C TRP A 118 13.30 -3.05 7.12
N GLU A 119 13.31 -1.90 6.44
CA GLU A 119 14.53 -1.18 6.10
C GLU A 119 15.26 -0.68 7.36
N VAL A 120 14.52 -0.11 8.31
CA VAL A 120 15.07 0.32 9.60
C VAL A 120 15.63 -0.88 10.38
N LEU A 121 14.89 -1.99 10.46
CA LEU A 121 15.36 -3.21 11.12
C LEU A 121 16.62 -3.78 10.47
N ALA A 122 16.72 -3.77 9.16
CA ALA A 122 17.92 -4.21 8.45
C ALA A 122 19.13 -3.30 8.76
N SER A 123 18.92 -1.99 8.83
CA SER A 123 19.94 -1.02 9.22
C SER A 123 20.42 -1.25 10.67
N VAL A 124 19.48 -1.40 11.60
CA VAL A 124 19.80 -1.67 13.02
C VAL A 124 20.57 -3.00 13.15
N LYS A 125 20.14 -4.05 12.45
CA LYS A 125 20.88 -5.35 12.46
C LYS A 125 22.32 -5.19 11.98
N LYS A 126 22.56 -4.38 10.95
CA LYS A 126 23.91 -4.10 10.44
C LYS A 126 24.76 -3.37 11.48
N GLU A 127 24.19 -2.36 12.16
CA GLU A 127 24.89 -1.63 13.23
C GLU A 127 25.23 -2.53 14.43
N PHE A 128 24.32 -3.40 14.83
CA PHE A 128 24.62 -4.40 15.88
C PHE A 128 25.74 -5.37 15.48
N SER A 129 25.79 -5.80 14.22
CA SER A 129 26.89 -6.63 13.73
C SER A 129 28.23 -5.90 13.77
N ASN A 130 28.25 -4.63 13.35
CA ASN A 130 29.43 -3.77 13.43
C ASN A 130 29.88 -3.59 14.88
N PHE A 131 28.94 -3.32 15.79
CA PHE A 131 29.24 -3.19 17.22
C PHE A 131 29.84 -4.47 17.80
N GLY A 132 29.30 -5.64 17.46
CA GLY A 132 29.88 -6.94 17.84
C GLY A 132 31.35 -7.06 17.39
N THR A 133 31.64 -6.71 16.16
CA THR A 133 33.02 -6.74 15.62
C THR A 133 33.97 -5.79 16.37
N VAL A 134 33.48 -4.61 16.75
CA VAL A 134 34.28 -3.64 17.53
C VAL A 134 34.56 -4.18 18.94
N LEU A 135 33.57 -4.78 19.60
CA LEU A 135 33.74 -5.40 20.90
C LEU A 135 34.74 -6.55 20.86
N GLU A 136 34.69 -7.42 19.85
CA GLU A 136 35.66 -8.51 19.68
C GLU A 136 37.10 -7.97 19.52
N LYS A 137 37.27 -6.90 18.75
CA LYS A 137 38.58 -6.23 18.59
C LYS A 137 39.08 -5.62 19.90
N ALA A 138 38.19 -4.98 20.67
CA ALA A 138 38.52 -4.42 21.97
C ALA A 138 38.95 -5.51 22.94
N GLN A 139 38.19 -6.60 23.01
CA GLN A 139 38.51 -7.76 23.86
C GLN A 139 39.87 -8.39 23.51
N ARG A 140 40.18 -8.50 22.21
CA ARG A 140 41.49 -8.99 21.75
C ARG A 140 42.62 -8.08 22.22
N LYS A 141 42.48 -6.75 22.09
CA LYS A 141 43.47 -5.79 22.53
C LYS A 141 43.69 -5.83 24.06
N ILE A 142 42.60 -5.99 24.83
CA ILE A 142 42.73 -6.16 26.30
C ILE A 142 43.51 -7.41 26.62
N LYS A 143 43.24 -8.52 25.91
CA LYS A 143 43.97 -9.79 26.14
C LYS A 143 45.46 -9.70 25.72
N GLU A 144 45.78 -8.99 24.68
CA GLU A 144 47.16 -8.68 24.23
C GLU A 144 47.89 -7.87 25.30
N ALA A 145 47.27 -6.81 25.82
CA ALA A 145 47.83 -5.97 26.87
C ALA A 145 48.05 -6.77 28.17
N ASP A 146 47.12 -7.62 28.54
CA ASP A 146 47.21 -8.50 29.72
C ASP A 146 48.40 -9.46 29.58
N ASN A 147 48.59 -10.08 28.43
CA ASN A 147 49.73 -10.94 28.14
C ASN A 147 51.08 -10.15 28.17
N GLU A 148 51.11 -8.90 27.72
CA GLU A 148 52.33 -8.07 27.81
C GLU A 148 52.66 -7.70 29.25
N ILE A 149 51.64 -7.38 30.05
CA ILE A 149 51.85 -7.09 31.50
C ILE A 149 52.37 -8.32 32.20
N GLU A 150 51.80 -9.50 31.92
CA GLU A 150 52.25 -10.77 32.52
C GLU A 150 53.71 -11.09 32.16
N LYS A 151 54.13 -10.86 30.89
CA LYS A 151 55.54 -11.01 30.47
C LYS A 151 56.46 -10.01 31.19
N MET A 152 56.05 -8.77 31.35
CA MET A 152 56.86 -7.76 32.06
C MET A 152 57.00 -8.08 33.53
N VAL A 153 55.95 -8.53 34.22
CA VAL A 153 55.97 -8.97 35.62
C VAL A 153 56.91 -10.14 35.76
N THR A 154 56.76 -11.19 34.91
CA THR A 154 57.60 -12.40 34.98
C THR A 154 59.07 -12.06 34.72
N THR A 155 59.39 -11.22 33.75
CA THR A 155 60.77 -10.81 33.43
C THR A 155 61.38 -10.01 34.56
N ARG A 156 60.67 -9.02 35.14
CA ARG A 156 61.15 -8.26 36.29
C ARG A 156 61.37 -9.09 37.53
N THR A 157 60.41 -9.98 37.86
CA THR A 157 60.52 -10.87 39.02
C THR A 157 61.77 -11.74 38.87
N ARG A 158 62.04 -12.25 37.68
CA ARG A 158 63.22 -13.06 37.38
C ARG A 158 64.53 -12.26 37.53
N THR A 159 64.55 -11.02 37.04
CA THR A 159 65.74 -10.14 37.13
C THR A 159 66.03 -9.75 38.56
N VAL A 160 65.02 -9.42 39.37
CA VAL A 160 65.17 -9.12 40.80
C VAL A 160 65.66 -10.36 41.58
N SER A 161 65.16 -11.54 41.28
CA SER A 161 65.59 -12.79 41.92
C SER A 161 67.06 -13.12 41.61
N TYR A 162 67.51 -12.88 40.37
CA TYR A 162 68.90 -13.08 39.99
C TYR A 162 69.84 -12.04 40.62
N THR A 163 69.46 -10.77 40.75
CA THR A 163 70.26 -9.75 41.40
C THR A 163 70.35 -9.99 42.90
N HIS A 164 69.30 -10.50 43.54
CA HIS A 164 69.30 -10.84 44.98
C HIS A 164 70.20 -12.03 45.30
N LEU A 165 70.17 -13.09 44.49
CA LEU A 165 71.04 -14.23 44.62
C LEU A 165 72.52 -13.87 44.44
N ARG A 166 72.87 -13.01 43.47
CA ARG A 166 74.22 -12.57 43.21
C ARG A 166 74.79 -11.63 44.30
N ALA A 167 73.90 -10.84 44.92
CA ALA A 167 74.31 -10.00 46.06
C ALA A 167 74.61 -10.81 47.33
N HIS A 168 74.02 -11.96 47.52
CA HIS A 168 74.28 -12.86 48.62
C HIS A 168 75.62 -13.64 48.47
N GLU A 169 76.03 -13.96 47.24
CA GLU A 169 77.31 -14.64 46.94
C GLU A 169 78.52 -13.75 47.10
N THR A 170 78.36 -12.42 47.16
CA THR A 170 79.48 -11.45 47.28
C THR A 170 79.74 -11.01 48.71
N VAL A 171 79.05 -11.53 49.73
CA VAL A 171 79.17 -11.16 51.16
C VAL A 171 79.94 -12.21 51.98
N ASP A 172 80.28 -13.35 51.38
CA ASP A 172 81.06 -14.46 52.08
C ASP A 172 82.56 -14.46 51.65
N TYR A 173 83.24 -13.30 51.67
CA TYR A 173 84.68 -13.26 51.73
C TYR A 173 85.14 -12.20 52.72
#